data_ddc04918afbc938a6e675a00bc6d0e82
#
_entry.id   ddc04918afbc938a6e675a00bc6d0e82
#
_cell.length_a   1.000
_cell.length_b   1.000
_cell.length_c   1.000
_cell.angle_alpha   90.00
_cell.angle_beta   90.00
_cell.angle_gamma   90.00
#
_symmetry.space_group_name_H-M   'P 1'
#
loop_
_entity.id
_entity.type
_entity.pdbx_description
1 polymer ?
#
loop_
_entity_poly.entity_id
_entity_poly.type
_entity_poly.pdbx_seq_one_letter_code
_entity_poly.pdbx_strand_id
1 'polypeptide(L)'
;MSQKLPDGFFNWLVDLRRWFHRFPEPAYKEEKTAAKICEVLKGLKVPFQSGVGGTGVVAKLRAEHKGPVIAYRADMDALPLEQKNTVPYKSQNEGFMHACGHDGHMTIALGIIRWLIENGWCQNGSGEIIFIFQPAEEGGAGALAMLESGIFDSEPVEAVFAGHMYPEFPVGHIGIAPEVSNAAADNLIVRIKGKGGHAAYPHHCRDPIVAGAHLVAQIQSLISRELPPHESAVLSIGRFHAGTASNIIPENAELEGTLRTLKPDVREHIIKRLQDMVRSVARSFNISATLEVKEGYPVLVNDPKLVKHTLECAGDVLGTDNVHTGLPKMGAEDFAYFCQKWGGVLVGLGCHDPRKGLQYGLHSPYFDIEEKVLDVGTRLFGQVLMGYMEDC
;
A
#
# COMPACT_ATOMS: atom_id res chain seq x y z
N MET A 1 -28.13 2.54 12.61
CA MET A 1 -29.02 2.72 11.43
C MET A 1 -28.18 3.13 10.24
N SER A 2 -28.20 2.39 9.13
CA SER A 2 -27.47 2.81 7.92
C SER A 2 -28.20 4.02 7.30
N GLN A 3 -27.73 5.21 7.60
CA GLN A 3 -28.27 6.41 6.95
C GLN A 3 -27.84 6.37 5.47
N LYS A 4 -28.81 6.45 4.57
CA LYS A 4 -28.53 6.62 3.13
C LYS A 4 -27.84 7.96 2.92
N LEU A 5 -26.95 8.01 1.91
CA LEU A 5 -26.37 9.29 1.50
C LEU A 5 -27.50 10.23 0.99
N PRO A 6 -27.39 11.55 1.20
CA PRO A 6 -28.34 12.54 0.67
C PRO A 6 -28.45 12.48 -0.86
N ASP A 7 -29.57 13.00 -1.39
CA ASP A 7 -29.77 13.09 -2.83
C ASP A 7 -28.64 13.87 -3.52
N GLY A 8 -28.14 13.34 -4.63
CA GLY A 8 -27.01 13.93 -5.38
C GLY A 8 -25.63 13.68 -4.79
N PHE A 9 -25.51 13.16 -3.56
CA PHE A 9 -24.23 12.89 -2.93
C PHE A 9 -23.44 11.82 -3.68
N PHE A 10 -24.09 10.72 -4.06
CA PHE A 10 -23.46 9.64 -4.81
C PHE A 10 -22.92 10.13 -6.18
N ASN A 11 -23.69 10.95 -6.90
CA ASN A 11 -23.24 11.51 -8.16
C ASN A 11 -22.00 12.39 -7.96
N TRP A 12 -21.93 13.16 -6.89
CA TRP A 12 -20.76 13.96 -6.55
C TRP A 12 -19.52 13.09 -6.27
N LEU A 13 -19.69 11.95 -5.56
CA LEU A 13 -18.59 10.99 -5.37
C LEU A 13 -18.10 10.43 -6.71
N VAL A 14 -19.02 10.02 -7.58
CA VAL A 14 -18.70 9.48 -8.92
C VAL A 14 -17.95 10.51 -9.76
N ASP A 15 -18.43 11.76 -9.81
CA ASP A 15 -17.80 12.84 -10.57
C ASP A 15 -16.39 13.14 -10.06
N LEU A 16 -16.22 13.15 -8.73
CA LEU A 16 -14.94 13.39 -8.08
C LEU A 16 -13.94 12.26 -8.35
N ARG A 17 -14.35 10.99 -8.18
CA ARG A 17 -13.54 9.81 -8.49
C ARG A 17 -13.10 9.82 -9.94
N ARG A 18 -14.01 10.08 -10.87
CA ARG A 18 -13.72 10.15 -12.30
C ARG A 18 -12.80 11.30 -12.66
N TRP A 19 -12.83 12.39 -11.90
CA TRP A 19 -11.87 13.47 -12.06
C TRP A 19 -10.46 12.98 -11.68
N PHE A 20 -10.26 12.37 -10.50
CA PHE A 20 -8.97 11.80 -10.09
C PHE A 20 -8.49 10.74 -11.11
N HIS A 21 -9.37 9.85 -11.54
CA HIS A 21 -9.02 8.81 -12.51
C HIS A 21 -8.52 9.35 -13.85
N ARG A 22 -9.04 10.50 -14.29
CA ARG A 22 -8.58 11.16 -15.53
C ARG A 22 -7.21 11.80 -15.41
N PHE A 23 -6.79 12.21 -14.23
CA PHE A 23 -5.56 12.96 -14.00
C PHE A 23 -4.63 12.25 -13.01
N PRO A 24 -4.26 10.97 -13.27
CA PRO A 24 -3.37 10.21 -12.40
C PRO A 24 -1.96 10.81 -12.45
N GLU A 25 -1.32 10.94 -11.30
CA GLU A 25 0.03 11.49 -11.18
C GLU A 25 0.91 10.52 -10.38
N PRO A 26 2.19 10.31 -10.77
CA PRO A 26 3.07 9.38 -10.08
C PRO A 26 3.54 9.92 -8.74
N ALA A 27 4.10 9.02 -7.93
CA ALA A 27 4.69 9.27 -6.62
C ALA A 27 5.51 10.57 -6.56
N TYR A 28 5.25 11.41 -5.58
CA TYR A 28 5.84 12.74 -5.34
C TYR A 28 5.63 13.78 -6.46
N LYS A 29 4.67 13.55 -7.36
CA LYS A 29 4.30 14.50 -8.42
C LYS A 29 2.78 14.72 -8.48
N GLU A 30 2.07 14.41 -7.42
CA GLU A 30 0.61 14.48 -7.28
C GLU A 30 0.14 15.95 -7.09
N GLU A 31 0.65 16.87 -7.90
CA GLU A 31 0.40 18.33 -7.74
C GLU A 31 -1.04 18.72 -8.06
N LYS A 32 -1.60 18.23 -9.19
CA LYS A 32 -2.99 18.49 -9.57
C LYS A 32 -3.96 17.76 -8.65
N THR A 33 -3.61 16.55 -8.25
CA THR A 33 -4.35 15.72 -7.30
C THR A 33 -4.47 16.44 -5.95
N ALA A 34 -3.35 16.90 -5.38
CA ALA A 34 -3.33 17.70 -4.16
C ALA A 34 -4.11 19.02 -4.29
N ALA A 35 -3.96 19.73 -5.42
CA ALA A 35 -4.71 20.95 -5.67
C ALA A 35 -6.22 20.70 -5.71
N LYS A 36 -6.68 19.58 -6.29
CA LYS A 36 -8.10 19.20 -6.34
C LYS A 36 -8.63 18.85 -4.96
N ILE A 37 -7.88 18.12 -4.15
CA ILE A 37 -8.22 17.85 -2.74
C ILE A 37 -8.38 19.17 -1.98
N CYS A 38 -7.41 20.10 -2.10
CA CYS A 38 -7.48 21.41 -1.48
C CYS A 38 -8.68 22.24 -1.96
N GLU A 39 -9.04 22.17 -3.25
CA GLU A 39 -10.25 22.82 -3.80
C GLU A 39 -11.53 22.30 -3.10
N VAL A 40 -11.68 20.99 -2.98
CA VAL A 40 -12.83 20.37 -2.32
C VAL A 40 -12.89 20.74 -0.84
N LEU A 41 -11.76 20.65 -0.12
CA LEU A 41 -11.67 21.02 1.29
C LEU A 41 -12.03 22.49 1.54
N LYS A 42 -11.59 23.40 0.66
CA LYS A 42 -11.99 24.82 0.70
C LYS A 42 -13.49 24.98 0.52
N GLY A 43 -14.09 24.26 -0.45
CA GLY A 43 -15.54 24.25 -0.68
C GLY A 43 -16.34 23.79 0.54
N LEU A 44 -15.81 22.78 1.25
CA LEU A 44 -16.38 22.27 2.50
C LEU A 44 -16.00 23.10 3.74
N LYS A 45 -15.18 24.12 3.62
CA LYS A 45 -14.68 24.99 4.72
C LYS A 45 -13.91 24.21 5.79
N VAL A 46 -13.20 23.17 5.41
CA VAL A 46 -12.35 22.36 6.30
C VAL A 46 -10.93 22.92 6.29
N PRO A 47 -10.32 23.21 7.46
CA PRO A 47 -8.92 23.61 7.55
C PRO A 47 -7.98 22.50 7.06
N PHE A 48 -6.95 22.87 6.33
CA PHE A 48 -5.95 21.91 5.85
C PHE A 48 -4.56 22.54 5.68
N GLN A 49 -3.55 21.71 5.63
CA GLN A 49 -2.18 22.03 5.24
C GLN A 49 -1.78 21.17 4.04
N SER A 50 -1.24 21.75 3.00
CA SER A 50 -0.70 21.07 1.81
C SER A 50 0.83 21.08 1.81
N GLY A 51 1.44 20.20 0.98
CA GLY A 51 2.89 20.11 0.87
C GLY A 51 3.54 19.32 2.00
N VAL A 52 2.77 18.47 2.69
CA VAL A 52 3.26 17.65 3.80
C VAL A 52 3.91 16.38 3.27
N GLY A 53 5.18 16.13 3.61
CA GLY A 53 5.91 14.98 3.10
C GLY A 53 6.06 14.97 1.56
N GLY A 54 6.10 16.16 0.95
CA GLY A 54 6.12 16.35 -0.51
C GLY A 54 4.83 16.98 -1.03
N THR A 55 3.95 16.22 -1.66
CA THR A 55 2.67 16.66 -2.22
C THR A 55 1.46 16.39 -1.31
N GLY A 56 1.64 15.75 -0.15
CA GLY A 56 0.57 15.34 0.75
C GLY A 56 -0.26 16.50 1.31
N VAL A 57 -1.50 16.18 1.70
CA VAL A 57 -2.45 17.13 2.30
C VAL A 57 -2.97 16.55 3.61
N VAL A 58 -2.97 17.35 4.66
CA VAL A 58 -3.54 17.00 5.97
C VAL A 58 -4.69 17.95 6.27
N ALA A 59 -5.88 17.41 6.49
CA ALA A 59 -7.07 18.18 6.84
C ALA A 59 -7.55 17.80 8.24
N LYS A 60 -8.12 18.74 8.99
CA LYS A 60 -8.58 18.54 10.36
C LYS A 60 -10.06 18.88 10.47
N LEU A 61 -10.85 17.89 10.83
CA LEU A 61 -12.26 18.07 11.14
C LEU A 61 -12.46 17.97 12.66
N ARG A 62 -12.85 19.07 13.28
CA ARG A 62 -13.01 19.18 14.73
C ARG A 62 -14.45 19.30 15.11
N ALA A 63 -14.86 18.56 16.13
CA ALA A 63 -16.16 18.69 16.77
C ALA A 63 -16.13 19.76 17.88
N GLU A 64 -17.33 20.20 18.32
CA GLU A 64 -17.47 21.21 19.37
C GLU A 64 -17.02 20.69 20.74
N HIS A 65 -17.29 19.42 21.03
CA HIS A 65 -16.92 18.81 22.30
C HIS A 65 -15.53 18.20 22.26
N LYS A 66 -14.82 18.21 23.39
CA LYS A 66 -13.53 17.54 23.56
C LYS A 66 -13.73 16.02 23.48
N GLY A 67 -12.76 15.34 22.91
CA GLY A 67 -12.75 13.89 22.75
C GLY A 67 -11.43 13.40 22.17
N PRO A 68 -11.36 12.15 21.74
CA PRO A 68 -10.15 11.56 21.17
C PRO A 68 -9.74 12.23 19.85
N VAL A 69 -8.49 12.05 19.48
CA VAL A 69 -7.95 12.45 18.17
C VAL A 69 -7.62 11.19 17.40
N ILE A 70 -8.26 11.01 16.26
CA ILE A 70 -8.01 9.86 15.38
C ILE A 70 -7.65 10.31 13.97
N ALA A 71 -7.11 9.40 13.18
CA ALA A 71 -6.76 9.71 11.79
C ALA A 71 -7.45 8.76 10.79
N TYR A 72 -7.72 9.26 9.59
CA TYR A 72 -8.13 8.47 8.43
C TYR A 72 -7.19 8.75 7.26
N ARG A 73 -6.61 7.71 6.66
CA ARG A 73 -5.64 7.84 5.57
C ARG A 73 -6.23 7.41 4.24
N ALA A 74 -5.90 8.17 3.20
CA ALA A 74 -6.07 7.81 1.79
C ALA A 74 -4.80 8.16 1.02
N ASP A 75 -4.28 7.21 0.25
CA ASP A 75 -3.17 7.42 -0.68
C ASP A 75 -3.59 8.17 -1.94
N MET A 76 -2.63 8.79 -2.65
CA MET A 76 -2.92 9.73 -3.74
C MET A 76 -2.28 9.38 -5.08
N ASP A 77 -1.18 8.64 -5.07
CA ASP A 77 -0.35 8.43 -6.25
C ASP A 77 -0.93 7.40 -7.23
N ALA A 78 -0.40 7.40 -8.45
CA ALA A 78 -0.77 6.51 -9.53
C ALA A 78 0.44 5.74 -10.05
N LEU A 79 0.17 4.61 -10.68
CA LEU A 79 1.17 3.72 -11.26
C LEU A 79 1.61 4.16 -12.66
N PRO A 80 2.90 3.98 -13.00
CA PRO A 80 3.40 4.15 -14.38
C PRO A 80 2.95 2.98 -15.26
N LEU A 81 1.66 2.99 -15.60
CA LEU A 81 0.98 1.92 -16.33
C LEU A 81 0.01 2.52 -17.36
N GLU A 82 0.13 2.09 -18.61
CA GLU A 82 -0.78 2.52 -19.69
C GLU A 82 -2.15 1.85 -19.56
N GLN A 83 -3.19 2.67 -19.38
CA GLN A 83 -4.57 2.20 -19.26
C GLN A 83 -5.11 1.66 -20.59
N LYS A 84 -5.65 0.43 -20.60
CA LYS A 84 -6.15 -0.25 -21.81
C LYS A 84 -7.67 -0.40 -21.89
N ASN A 85 -8.40 -0.27 -20.80
CA ASN A 85 -9.86 -0.30 -20.83
C ASN A 85 -10.43 0.96 -21.54
N THR A 86 -11.67 0.83 -22.06
CA THR A 86 -12.36 1.90 -22.79
C THR A 86 -13.50 2.46 -21.96
N VAL A 87 -13.15 3.33 -21.00
CA VAL A 87 -14.12 4.02 -20.15
C VAL A 87 -14.20 5.51 -20.49
N PRO A 88 -15.35 6.19 -20.30
CA PRO A 88 -15.51 7.61 -20.65
C PRO A 88 -14.59 8.54 -19.82
N TYR A 89 -14.07 8.04 -18.73
CA TYR A 89 -13.18 8.75 -17.79
C TYR A 89 -11.74 8.22 -17.81
N LYS A 90 -11.32 7.60 -18.95
CA LYS A 90 -9.96 7.11 -19.13
C LYS A 90 -8.92 8.18 -18.79
N SER A 91 -7.77 7.74 -18.29
CA SER A 91 -6.61 8.60 -18.01
C SER A 91 -6.28 9.53 -19.19
N GLN A 92 -6.03 10.79 -18.90
CA GLN A 92 -5.54 11.81 -19.82
C GLN A 92 -4.03 12.07 -19.66
N ASN A 93 -3.40 11.43 -18.68
CA ASN A 93 -1.95 11.43 -18.49
C ASN A 93 -1.39 10.13 -19.06
N GLU A 94 -0.87 10.20 -20.29
CA GLU A 94 -0.32 9.05 -21.01
C GLU A 94 0.73 8.32 -20.16
N GLY A 95 0.67 6.99 -20.11
CA GLY A 95 1.58 6.16 -19.33
C GLY A 95 1.29 6.08 -17.83
N PHE A 96 0.21 6.71 -17.32
CA PHE A 96 -0.16 6.64 -15.92
C PHE A 96 -1.62 6.23 -15.73
N MET A 97 -1.90 5.49 -14.66
CA MET A 97 -3.24 4.99 -14.33
C MET A 97 -3.39 4.77 -12.82
N HIS A 98 -4.56 5.10 -12.26
CA HIS A 98 -4.95 4.64 -10.93
C HIS A 98 -5.35 3.15 -10.95
N ALA A 99 -4.35 2.27 -11.09
CA ALA A 99 -4.57 0.82 -11.16
C ALA A 99 -4.55 0.13 -9.79
N CYS A 100 -4.43 0.89 -8.69
CA CYS A 100 -4.54 0.42 -7.31
C CYS A 100 -5.79 0.95 -6.59
N GLY A 101 -6.55 1.86 -7.23
CA GLY A 101 -7.81 2.37 -6.68
C GLY A 101 -7.68 3.59 -5.78
N HIS A 102 -6.51 4.27 -5.75
CA HIS A 102 -6.28 5.44 -4.90
C HIS A 102 -7.23 6.61 -5.24
N ASP A 103 -7.70 6.73 -6.49
CA ASP A 103 -8.78 7.63 -6.88
C ASP A 103 -10.08 7.39 -6.08
N GLY A 104 -10.40 6.13 -5.80
CA GLY A 104 -11.51 5.74 -4.93
C GLY A 104 -11.23 6.03 -3.46
N HIS A 105 -9.99 5.78 -2.98
CA HIS A 105 -9.62 6.03 -1.58
C HIS A 105 -9.73 7.52 -1.23
N MET A 106 -9.15 8.41 -2.05
CA MET A 106 -9.27 9.86 -1.88
C MET A 106 -10.73 10.32 -1.90
N THR A 107 -11.51 9.76 -2.83
CA THR A 107 -12.94 10.11 -2.96
C THR A 107 -13.73 9.69 -1.73
N ILE A 108 -13.47 8.49 -1.18
CA ILE A 108 -14.09 8.04 0.06
C ILE A 108 -13.72 8.95 1.22
N ALA A 109 -12.44 9.33 1.37
CA ALA A 109 -12.00 10.23 2.43
C ALA A 109 -12.73 11.60 2.38
N LEU A 110 -12.81 12.20 1.19
CA LEU A 110 -13.56 13.45 0.97
C LEU A 110 -15.07 13.24 1.19
N GLY A 111 -15.59 12.07 0.83
CA GLY A 111 -16.96 11.66 1.10
C GLY A 111 -17.27 11.61 2.60
N ILE A 112 -16.38 10.99 3.39
CA ILE A 112 -16.52 10.92 4.86
C ILE A 112 -16.55 12.32 5.45
N ILE A 113 -15.63 13.21 5.06
CA ILE A 113 -15.57 14.59 5.53
C ILE A 113 -16.93 15.29 5.27
N ARG A 114 -17.40 15.25 4.03
CA ARG A 114 -18.67 15.87 3.64
C ARG A 114 -19.84 15.26 4.39
N TRP A 115 -19.88 13.93 4.51
CA TRP A 115 -20.94 13.21 5.19
C TRP A 115 -21.02 13.57 6.69
N LEU A 116 -19.89 13.67 7.38
CA LEU A 116 -19.82 14.07 8.79
C LEU A 116 -20.33 15.51 8.99
N ILE A 117 -19.95 16.45 8.09
CA ILE A 117 -20.42 17.82 8.14
C ILE A 117 -21.93 17.89 7.94
N GLU A 118 -22.47 17.23 6.90
CA GLU A 118 -23.90 17.25 6.57
C GLU A 118 -24.78 16.55 7.63
N ASN A 119 -24.20 15.59 8.40
CA ASN A 119 -24.86 14.94 9.53
C ASN A 119 -24.70 15.70 10.87
N GLY A 120 -24.09 16.88 10.87
CA GLY A 120 -23.97 17.72 12.05
C GLY A 120 -22.96 17.23 13.09
N TRP A 121 -22.01 16.35 12.70
CA TRP A 121 -21.00 15.84 13.63
C TRP A 121 -20.14 16.95 14.21
N CYS A 122 -19.80 17.98 13.42
CA CYS A 122 -19.01 19.11 13.91
C CYS A 122 -19.68 19.87 15.08
N GLN A 123 -21.01 19.90 15.14
CA GLN A 123 -21.77 20.60 16.17
C GLN A 123 -22.12 19.70 17.37
N ASN A 124 -22.34 18.40 17.14
CA ASN A 124 -22.89 17.50 18.14
C ASN A 124 -21.92 16.37 18.56
N GLY A 125 -20.81 16.19 17.83
CA GLY A 125 -19.82 15.17 18.10
C GLY A 125 -18.76 15.62 19.11
N SER A 126 -17.75 14.75 19.31
CA SER A 126 -16.60 15.00 20.19
C SER A 126 -15.29 14.67 19.49
N GLY A 127 -14.19 15.36 19.85
CA GLY A 127 -12.85 15.11 19.40
C GLY A 127 -12.48 15.71 18.04
N GLU A 128 -11.48 15.13 17.40
CA GLU A 128 -10.92 15.58 16.12
C GLU A 128 -10.58 14.40 15.21
N ILE A 129 -10.90 14.51 13.93
CA ILE A 129 -10.49 13.54 12.91
C ILE A 129 -9.49 14.23 11.96
N ILE A 130 -8.30 13.65 11.88
CA ILE A 130 -7.24 14.07 10.97
C ILE A 130 -7.32 13.23 9.70
N PHE A 131 -7.64 13.86 8.57
CA PHE A 131 -7.64 13.21 7.27
C PHE A 131 -6.27 13.39 6.61
N ILE A 132 -5.62 12.28 6.30
CA ILE A 132 -4.29 12.22 5.72
C ILE A 132 -4.43 11.79 4.26
N PHE A 133 -4.20 12.73 3.33
CA PHE A 133 -4.07 12.42 1.91
C PHE A 133 -2.58 12.24 1.62
N GLN A 134 -2.17 11.00 1.52
CA GLN A 134 -0.78 10.59 1.52
C GLN A 134 -0.23 10.44 0.10
N PRO A 135 0.92 11.04 -0.25
CA PRO A 135 1.60 10.81 -1.52
C PRO A 135 2.39 9.50 -1.51
N ALA A 136 2.81 9.04 -2.68
CA ALA A 136 3.92 8.11 -2.90
C ALA A 136 3.83 6.79 -2.11
N GLU A 137 2.65 6.15 -2.07
CA GLU A 137 2.50 4.82 -1.49
C GLU A 137 3.23 3.76 -2.34
N GLU A 138 3.16 3.85 -3.66
CA GLU A 138 3.69 2.89 -4.63
C GLU A 138 5.24 2.95 -4.74
N GLY A 139 5.91 2.63 -3.63
CA GLY A 139 7.36 2.52 -3.55
C GLY A 139 8.12 3.78 -3.12
N GLY A 140 7.41 4.86 -2.77
CA GLY A 140 8.03 6.13 -2.37
C GLY A 140 8.11 6.36 -0.86
N ALA A 141 7.50 5.51 -0.03
CA ALA A 141 7.42 5.65 1.43
C ALA A 141 6.85 7.02 1.88
N GLY A 142 5.78 7.47 1.22
CA GLY A 142 5.16 8.75 1.51
C GLY A 142 4.61 8.87 2.94
N ALA A 143 4.15 7.76 3.54
CA ALA A 143 3.75 7.72 4.94
C ALA A 143 4.91 8.11 5.87
N LEU A 144 6.12 7.56 5.63
CA LEU A 144 7.31 7.89 6.41
C LEU A 144 7.69 9.37 6.20
N ALA A 145 7.69 9.86 4.96
CA ALA A 145 7.98 11.26 4.65
C ALA A 145 7.00 12.24 5.33
N MET A 146 5.71 11.88 5.41
CA MET A 146 4.73 12.68 6.14
C MET A 146 4.98 12.65 7.65
N LEU A 147 5.34 11.51 8.23
CA LEU A 147 5.69 11.40 9.64
C LEU A 147 6.95 12.22 9.99
N GLU A 148 7.97 12.16 9.13
CA GLU A 148 9.23 12.90 9.30
C GLU A 148 9.08 14.42 9.09
N SER A 149 7.98 14.88 8.49
CA SER A 149 7.70 16.31 8.35
C SER A 149 7.44 17.04 9.68
N GLY A 150 7.17 16.29 10.76
CA GLY A 150 6.90 16.82 12.09
C GLY A 150 5.47 17.36 12.28
N ILE A 151 4.61 17.32 11.25
CA ILE A 151 3.23 17.85 11.34
C ILE A 151 2.37 17.16 12.41
N PHE A 152 2.71 15.92 12.74
CA PHE A 152 1.98 15.11 13.71
C PHE A 152 2.62 15.09 15.11
N ASP A 153 3.74 15.78 15.35
CA ASP A 153 4.50 15.62 16.60
C ASP A 153 3.75 16.14 17.84
N SER A 154 2.87 17.12 17.66
CA SER A 154 2.03 17.66 18.74
C SER A 154 0.62 17.07 18.76
N GLU A 155 0.28 16.18 17.83
CA GLU A 155 -1.05 15.62 17.72
C GLU A 155 -1.16 14.32 18.53
N PRO A 156 -2.07 14.24 19.50
CA PRO A 156 -2.24 13.05 20.35
C PRO A 156 -3.13 12.01 19.62
N VAL A 157 -2.71 11.58 18.42
CA VAL A 157 -3.47 10.60 17.64
C VAL A 157 -3.47 9.25 18.33
N GLU A 158 -4.66 8.72 18.61
CA GLU A 158 -4.86 7.47 19.34
C GLU A 158 -5.06 6.25 18.44
N ALA A 159 -5.55 6.48 17.22
CA ALA A 159 -5.82 5.42 16.24
C ALA A 159 -5.79 5.95 14.81
N VAL A 160 -5.45 5.09 13.84
CA VAL A 160 -5.51 5.42 12.42
C VAL A 160 -6.25 4.35 11.63
N PHE A 161 -7.13 4.78 10.72
CA PHE A 161 -7.94 3.93 9.88
C PHE A 161 -7.62 4.16 8.41
N ALA A 162 -7.66 3.09 7.60
CA ALA A 162 -7.56 3.19 6.15
C ALA A 162 -8.42 2.15 5.45
N GLY A 163 -8.91 2.49 4.26
CA GLY A 163 -9.57 1.55 3.36
C GLY A 163 -8.75 1.33 2.10
N HIS A 164 -8.72 0.09 1.60
CA HIS A 164 -8.08 -0.25 0.34
C HIS A 164 -9.02 -1.04 -0.57
N MET A 165 -9.00 -0.78 -1.89
CA MET A 165 -9.81 -1.54 -2.85
C MET A 165 -9.35 -3.00 -2.93
N TYR A 166 -10.28 -3.93 -2.69
CA TYR A 166 -10.04 -5.37 -2.76
C TYR A 166 -10.90 -6.01 -3.85
N PRO A 167 -10.35 -6.21 -5.07
CA PRO A 167 -11.08 -6.82 -6.19
C PRO A 167 -11.42 -8.31 -5.97
N GLU A 168 -10.95 -8.91 -4.89
CA GLU A 168 -11.32 -10.28 -4.51
C GLU A 168 -12.73 -10.37 -3.96
N PHE A 169 -13.30 -9.26 -3.50
CA PHE A 169 -14.66 -9.21 -2.96
C PHE A 169 -15.59 -8.35 -3.83
N PRO A 170 -16.87 -8.73 -3.93
CA PRO A 170 -17.88 -7.89 -4.56
C PRO A 170 -18.18 -6.66 -3.70
N VAL A 171 -18.73 -5.62 -4.33
CA VAL A 171 -19.17 -4.40 -3.62
C VAL A 171 -20.19 -4.75 -2.53
N GLY A 172 -20.03 -4.11 -1.38
CA GLY A 172 -20.84 -4.35 -0.18
C GLY A 172 -20.21 -5.37 0.78
N HIS A 173 -19.12 -6.02 0.37
CA HIS A 173 -18.32 -6.88 1.23
C HIS A 173 -17.03 -6.19 1.67
N ILE A 174 -16.51 -6.59 2.81
CA ILE A 174 -15.20 -6.18 3.31
C ILE A 174 -14.38 -7.37 3.77
N GLY A 175 -13.04 -7.21 3.76
CA GLY A 175 -12.11 -8.16 4.35
C GLY A 175 -11.12 -7.48 5.28
N ILE A 176 -10.91 -8.02 6.48
CA ILE A 176 -9.94 -7.50 7.45
C ILE A 176 -9.07 -8.65 7.93
N ALA A 177 -7.75 -8.49 7.87
CA ALA A 177 -6.84 -9.41 8.55
C ALA A 177 -6.83 -9.11 10.05
N PRO A 178 -7.03 -10.12 10.93
CA PRO A 178 -7.19 -9.87 12.37
C PRO A 178 -5.92 -9.38 13.08
N GLU A 179 -4.74 -9.65 12.49
CA GLU A 179 -3.42 -9.26 12.99
C GLU A 179 -2.57 -8.73 11.84
N VAL A 180 -1.67 -9.55 11.28
CA VAL A 180 -0.83 -9.15 10.15
C VAL A 180 -1.69 -8.99 8.89
N SER A 181 -1.65 -7.80 8.28
CA SER A 181 -2.37 -7.48 7.04
C SER A 181 -1.48 -7.63 5.81
N ASN A 182 -0.32 -6.97 5.81
CA ASN A 182 0.58 -6.92 4.66
C ASN A 182 2.03 -7.24 5.05
N ALA A 183 2.78 -7.83 4.11
CA ALA A 183 4.15 -8.22 4.33
C ALA A 183 5.11 -7.00 4.36
N ALA A 184 6.21 -7.17 5.11
CA ALA A 184 7.39 -6.34 4.89
C ALA A 184 7.97 -6.56 3.49
N ALA A 185 8.61 -5.54 2.95
CA ALA A 185 9.24 -5.58 1.64
C ALA A 185 10.69 -5.12 1.71
N ASP A 186 11.61 -5.94 1.21
CA ASP A 186 13.00 -5.56 1.06
C ASP A 186 13.47 -5.78 -0.39
N ASN A 187 14.37 -4.92 -0.86
CA ASN A 187 15.06 -5.11 -2.11
C ASN A 187 16.45 -5.66 -1.84
N LEU A 188 16.82 -6.70 -2.58
CA LEU A 188 18.09 -7.43 -2.45
C LEU A 188 18.94 -7.18 -3.69
N ILE A 189 20.19 -6.78 -3.52
CA ILE A 189 21.13 -6.62 -4.61
C ILE A 189 22.38 -7.45 -4.29
N VAL A 190 22.66 -8.44 -5.11
CA VAL A 190 23.89 -9.23 -5.03
C VAL A 190 24.83 -8.84 -6.16
N ARG A 191 26.01 -8.36 -5.82
CA ARG A 191 27.07 -8.05 -6.79
C ARG A 191 28.17 -9.09 -6.69
N ILE A 192 28.49 -9.70 -7.82
CA ILE A 192 29.47 -10.75 -7.93
C ILE A 192 30.61 -10.26 -8.84
N LYS A 193 31.84 -10.34 -8.34
CA LYS A 193 33.05 -9.99 -9.12
C LYS A 193 33.96 -11.21 -9.23
N GLY A 194 34.16 -11.68 -10.46
CA GLY A 194 35.01 -12.77 -10.84
C GLY A 194 36.26 -12.30 -11.56
N LYS A 195 36.67 -13.08 -12.56
CA LYS A 195 37.77 -12.75 -13.50
C LYS A 195 37.34 -13.13 -14.91
N GLY A 196 37.13 -12.13 -15.75
CA GLY A 196 36.75 -12.31 -17.15
C GLY A 196 37.86 -12.87 -18.03
N GLY A 197 37.48 -13.32 -19.22
CA GLY A 197 38.42 -13.81 -20.22
C GLY A 197 37.77 -14.55 -21.38
N HIS A 198 38.59 -15.20 -22.20
CA HIS A 198 38.11 -15.92 -23.37
C HIS A 198 37.37 -17.22 -22.97
N ALA A 199 36.16 -17.40 -23.43
CA ALA A 199 35.28 -18.51 -23.01
C ALA A 199 35.83 -19.91 -23.36
N ALA A 200 36.74 -20.02 -24.34
CA ALA A 200 37.43 -21.27 -24.64
C ALA A 200 38.55 -21.63 -23.63
N TYR A 201 38.95 -20.70 -22.75
CA TYR A 201 39.96 -20.91 -21.73
C TYR A 201 39.44 -20.63 -20.32
N PRO A 202 38.34 -21.30 -19.88
CA PRO A 202 37.66 -21.01 -18.61
C PRO A 202 38.55 -21.23 -17.39
N HIS A 203 39.58 -22.08 -17.48
CA HIS A 203 40.54 -22.33 -16.41
C HIS A 203 41.43 -21.12 -16.06
N HIS A 204 41.48 -20.09 -16.91
CA HIS A 204 42.12 -18.81 -16.64
C HIS A 204 41.18 -17.77 -16.04
N CYS A 205 39.91 -18.08 -15.98
CA CYS A 205 38.81 -17.19 -15.54
C CYS A 205 38.25 -17.59 -14.17
N ARG A 206 37.34 -16.78 -13.65
CA ARG A 206 36.46 -17.10 -12.53
C ARG A 206 35.08 -16.58 -12.90
N ASP A 207 34.22 -17.50 -13.27
CA ASP A 207 32.96 -17.18 -13.94
C ASP A 207 31.87 -16.72 -12.95
N PRO A 208 31.47 -15.42 -12.95
CA PRO A 208 30.43 -14.91 -12.08
C PRO A 208 29.03 -15.37 -12.52
N ILE A 209 28.81 -15.76 -13.78
CA ILE A 209 27.52 -16.29 -14.24
C ILE A 209 27.23 -17.64 -13.58
N VAL A 210 28.20 -18.55 -13.61
CA VAL A 210 28.08 -19.88 -12.98
C VAL A 210 27.87 -19.73 -11.49
N ALA A 211 28.62 -18.86 -10.80
CA ALA A 211 28.47 -18.60 -9.39
C ALA A 211 27.08 -18.02 -9.05
N GLY A 212 26.60 -17.05 -9.84
CA GLY A 212 25.26 -16.48 -9.67
C GLY A 212 24.13 -17.48 -9.89
N ALA A 213 24.25 -18.35 -10.91
CA ALA A 213 23.27 -19.40 -11.16
C ALA A 213 23.17 -20.40 -9.99
N HIS A 214 24.33 -20.80 -9.42
CA HIS A 214 24.36 -21.64 -8.21
C HIS A 214 23.72 -20.94 -7.01
N LEU A 215 23.97 -19.63 -6.82
CA LEU A 215 23.33 -18.85 -5.75
C LEU A 215 21.83 -18.83 -5.92
N VAL A 216 21.30 -18.53 -7.13
CA VAL A 216 19.85 -18.51 -7.40
C VAL A 216 19.20 -19.86 -7.08
N ALA A 217 19.83 -20.97 -7.45
CA ALA A 217 19.30 -22.30 -7.12
C ALA A 217 19.34 -22.57 -5.61
N GLN A 218 20.45 -22.20 -4.94
CA GLN A 218 20.66 -22.50 -3.53
C GLN A 218 19.72 -21.72 -2.61
N ILE A 219 19.46 -20.42 -2.88
CA ILE A 219 18.61 -19.58 -2.04
C ILE A 219 17.17 -20.06 -1.96
N GLN A 220 16.70 -20.87 -2.94
CA GLN A 220 15.35 -21.45 -2.87
C GLN A 220 15.17 -22.36 -1.65
N SER A 221 16.25 -22.98 -1.15
CA SER A 221 16.21 -23.81 0.04
C SER A 221 15.95 -23.03 1.33
N LEU A 222 16.24 -21.73 1.37
CA LEU A 222 15.95 -20.89 2.53
C LEU A 222 14.46 -20.94 2.89
N ILE A 223 13.60 -20.73 1.90
CA ILE A 223 12.15 -20.73 2.11
C ILE A 223 11.65 -22.18 2.29
N SER A 224 12.08 -23.09 1.41
CA SER A 224 11.49 -24.42 1.35
C SER A 224 12.04 -25.41 2.39
N ARG A 225 13.17 -25.15 3.04
CA ARG A 225 13.86 -26.11 3.94
C ARG A 225 14.30 -25.53 5.29
N GLU A 226 14.43 -24.22 5.42
CA GLU A 226 14.92 -23.61 6.66
C GLU A 226 13.81 -22.90 7.46
N LEU A 227 12.68 -22.56 6.82
CA LEU A 227 11.51 -22.01 7.51
C LEU A 227 10.55 -23.14 7.96
N PRO A 228 9.89 -22.98 9.12
CA PRO A 228 8.76 -23.82 9.49
C PRO A 228 7.67 -23.80 8.40
N PRO A 229 7.02 -24.93 8.09
CA PRO A 229 6.05 -25.02 6.97
C PRO A 229 4.84 -24.09 7.07
N HIS A 230 4.52 -23.58 8.25
CA HIS A 230 3.44 -22.63 8.51
C HIS A 230 3.86 -21.18 8.41
N GLU A 231 5.16 -20.89 8.30
CA GLU A 231 5.67 -19.53 8.11
C GLU A 231 5.67 -19.17 6.63
N SER A 232 5.19 -17.96 6.33
CA SER A 232 5.09 -17.47 4.95
C SER A 232 6.18 -16.46 4.66
N ALA A 233 6.94 -16.69 3.60
CA ALA A 233 7.90 -15.74 3.05
C ALA A 233 8.04 -15.93 1.53
N VAL A 234 8.39 -14.87 0.81
CA VAL A 234 8.70 -14.91 -0.62
C VAL A 234 10.07 -14.32 -0.85
N LEU A 235 10.94 -15.09 -1.50
CA LEU A 235 12.26 -14.66 -1.95
C LEU A 235 12.37 -14.90 -3.46
N SER A 236 12.42 -13.83 -4.24
CA SER A 236 12.48 -13.91 -5.70
C SER A 236 13.65 -13.11 -6.25
N ILE A 237 14.37 -13.68 -7.21
CA ILE A 237 15.33 -12.93 -8.04
C ILE A 237 14.61 -12.59 -9.34
N GLY A 238 14.36 -11.29 -9.56
CA GLY A 238 13.66 -10.77 -10.73
C GLY A 238 14.60 -10.32 -11.86
N ARG A 239 15.87 -10.06 -11.55
CA ARG A 239 16.85 -9.58 -12.52
C ARG A 239 18.21 -10.25 -12.30
N PHE A 240 18.80 -10.72 -13.40
CA PHE A 240 20.16 -11.24 -13.42
C PHE A 240 20.88 -10.71 -14.67
N HIS A 241 21.84 -9.83 -14.49
CA HIS A 241 22.61 -9.22 -15.55
C HIS A 241 24.07 -9.65 -15.50
N ALA A 242 24.57 -10.20 -16.61
CA ALA A 242 25.97 -10.56 -16.77
C ALA A 242 26.31 -10.75 -18.24
N GLY A 243 27.54 -10.37 -18.63
CA GLY A 243 28.08 -10.60 -19.97
C GLY A 243 27.47 -9.77 -21.09
N THR A 244 28.21 -9.68 -22.21
CA THR A 244 27.80 -8.92 -23.39
C THR A 244 28.01 -9.71 -24.69
N ALA A 245 28.78 -10.80 -24.63
CA ALA A 245 29.08 -11.64 -25.80
C ALA A 245 29.24 -13.12 -25.40
N SER A 246 28.82 -14.03 -26.26
CA SER A 246 28.83 -15.49 -26.00
C SER A 246 30.22 -16.12 -25.87
N ASN A 247 31.27 -15.49 -26.40
CA ASN A 247 32.63 -15.97 -26.37
C ASN A 247 33.52 -15.29 -25.32
N ILE A 248 32.93 -14.50 -24.41
CA ILE A 248 33.61 -13.78 -23.33
C ILE A 248 32.98 -14.14 -21.99
N ILE A 249 33.74 -14.67 -21.04
CA ILE A 249 33.36 -14.77 -19.64
C ILE A 249 33.43 -13.36 -19.04
N PRO A 250 32.36 -12.81 -18.46
CA PRO A 250 32.38 -11.47 -17.91
C PRO A 250 33.14 -11.40 -16.59
N GLU A 251 33.52 -10.19 -16.19
CA GLU A 251 34.12 -9.95 -14.87
C GLU A 251 33.07 -9.78 -13.77
N ASN A 252 31.89 -9.26 -14.10
CA ASN A 252 30.85 -8.90 -13.12
C ASN A 252 29.52 -9.54 -13.47
N ALA A 253 28.75 -9.85 -12.42
CA ALA A 253 27.33 -10.16 -12.50
C ALA A 253 26.58 -9.44 -11.38
N GLU A 254 25.34 -9.06 -11.64
CA GLU A 254 24.44 -8.45 -10.67
C GLU A 254 23.10 -9.15 -10.69
N LEU A 255 22.61 -9.51 -9.49
CA LEU A 255 21.29 -10.07 -9.27
C LEU A 255 20.50 -9.10 -8.41
N GLU A 256 19.25 -8.86 -8.80
CA GLU A 256 18.32 -8.07 -8.01
C GLU A 256 17.07 -8.90 -7.71
N GLY A 257 16.59 -8.77 -6.49
CA GLY A 257 15.47 -9.54 -6.01
C GLY A 257 14.67 -8.82 -4.94
N THR A 258 13.64 -9.50 -4.48
CA THR A 258 12.77 -9.00 -3.39
C THR A 258 12.59 -10.08 -2.33
N LEU A 259 12.53 -9.63 -1.08
CA LEU A 259 12.13 -10.44 0.08
C LEU A 259 10.82 -9.88 0.64
N ARG A 260 9.84 -10.78 0.88
CA ARG A 260 8.58 -10.47 1.56
C ARG A 260 8.46 -11.38 2.78
N THR A 261 8.12 -10.80 3.93
CA THR A 261 7.97 -11.56 5.18
C THR A 261 6.84 -11.00 6.02
N LEU A 262 6.17 -11.87 6.79
CA LEU A 262 5.07 -11.49 7.68
C LEU A 262 5.52 -11.30 9.13
N LYS A 263 6.77 -11.65 9.45
CA LYS A 263 7.32 -11.57 10.80
C LYS A 263 8.76 -11.02 10.78
N PRO A 264 9.12 -10.17 11.74
CA PRO A 264 10.47 -9.59 11.82
C PRO A 264 11.57 -10.64 12.06
N ASP A 265 11.33 -11.64 12.91
CA ASP A 265 12.29 -12.71 13.20
C ASP A 265 12.58 -13.60 11.98
N VAL A 266 11.54 -13.90 11.17
CA VAL A 266 11.68 -14.61 9.90
C VAL A 266 12.51 -13.77 8.91
N ARG A 267 12.27 -12.45 8.85
CA ARG A 267 13.04 -11.53 8.01
C ARG A 267 14.52 -11.54 8.38
N GLU A 268 14.83 -11.35 9.65
CA GLU A 268 16.21 -11.36 10.15
C GLU A 268 16.91 -12.70 9.86
N HIS A 269 16.23 -13.80 10.11
CA HIS A 269 16.75 -15.14 9.82
C HIS A 269 17.11 -15.28 8.34
N ILE A 270 16.19 -14.95 7.42
CA ILE A 270 16.43 -15.07 5.98
C ILE A 270 17.59 -14.18 5.53
N ILE A 271 17.64 -12.91 5.95
CA ILE A 271 18.70 -11.98 5.59
C ILE A 271 20.07 -12.51 6.05
N LYS A 272 20.18 -12.98 7.29
CA LYS A 272 21.41 -13.55 7.83
C LYS A 272 21.85 -14.78 7.02
N ARG A 273 20.92 -15.71 6.78
CA ARG A 273 21.24 -16.91 6.01
C ARG A 273 21.63 -16.61 4.56
N LEU A 274 20.95 -15.64 3.94
CA LEU A 274 21.30 -15.18 2.58
C LEU A 274 22.72 -14.59 2.53
N GLN A 275 23.13 -13.81 3.52
CA GLN A 275 24.51 -13.34 3.64
C GLN A 275 25.53 -14.49 3.72
N ASP A 276 25.20 -15.54 4.52
CA ASP A 276 26.07 -16.71 4.64
C ASP A 276 26.18 -17.49 3.33
N MET A 277 25.07 -17.65 2.60
CA MET A 277 25.05 -18.31 1.29
C MET A 277 25.86 -17.54 0.24
N VAL A 278 25.71 -16.22 0.18
CA VAL A 278 26.50 -15.35 -0.71
C VAL A 278 28.01 -15.51 -0.42
N ARG A 279 28.42 -15.52 0.86
CA ARG A 279 29.81 -15.76 1.26
C ARG A 279 30.30 -17.16 0.89
N SER A 280 29.44 -18.18 1.08
CA SER A 280 29.77 -19.57 0.75
C SER A 280 29.98 -19.77 -0.75
N VAL A 281 29.09 -19.26 -1.58
CA VAL A 281 29.24 -19.29 -3.04
C VAL A 281 30.50 -18.54 -3.48
N ALA A 282 30.76 -17.37 -2.92
CA ALA A 282 31.97 -16.60 -3.23
C ALA A 282 33.23 -17.42 -2.97
N ARG A 283 33.32 -18.13 -1.85
CA ARG A 283 34.44 -19.02 -1.52
C ARG A 283 34.55 -20.22 -2.50
N SER A 284 33.40 -20.88 -2.77
CA SER A 284 33.38 -22.08 -3.63
C SER A 284 33.82 -21.81 -5.03
N PHE A 285 33.55 -20.65 -5.57
CA PHE A 285 33.94 -20.24 -6.93
C PHE A 285 35.20 -19.36 -6.98
N ASN A 286 35.83 -19.10 -5.82
CA ASN A 286 37.00 -18.24 -5.69
C ASN A 286 36.81 -16.86 -6.34
N ILE A 287 35.67 -16.23 -6.05
CA ILE A 287 35.22 -14.91 -6.48
C ILE A 287 35.00 -14.00 -5.26
N SER A 288 34.65 -12.72 -5.47
CA SER A 288 34.05 -11.89 -4.44
C SER A 288 32.57 -11.68 -4.71
N ALA A 289 31.76 -11.66 -3.64
CA ALA A 289 30.36 -11.34 -3.73
C ALA A 289 29.90 -10.55 -2.50
N THR A 290 29.00 -9.61 -2.70
CA THR A 290 28.39 -8.78 -1.65
C THR A 290 26.89 -8.82 -1.79
N LEU A 291 26.19 -8.77 -0.64
CA LEU A 291 24.75 -8.56 -0.55
C LEU A 291 24.50 -7.17 0.05
N GLU A 292 23.73 -6.37 -0.65
CA GLU A 292 23.10 -5.16 -0.17
C GLU A 292 21.62 -5.43 0.05
N VAL A 293 21.11 -5.14 1.24
CA VAL A 293 19.70 -5.20 1.57
C VAL A 293 19.19 -3.77 1.73
N LYS A 294 18.31 -3.35 0.85
CA LYS A 294 17.62 -2.06 0.97
C LYS A 294 16.30 -2.32 1.66
N GLU A 295 16.22 -1.85 2.91
CA GLU A 295 14.99 -1.93 3.67
C GLU A 295 13.89 -1.12 2.98
N GLY A 296 12.73 -1.74 2.84
CA GLY A 296 11.51 -1.11 2.37
C GLY A 296 10.47 -1.02 3.48
N TYR A 297 9.21 -1.28 3.15
CA TYR A 297 8.12 -1.14 4.10
C TYR A 297 8.16 -2.20 5.20
N PRO A 298 7.82 -1.84 6.45
CA PRO A 298 7.69 -2.80 7.53
C PRO A 298 6.42 -3.66 7.37
N VAL A 299 6.29 -4.69 8.19
CA VAL A 299 5.06 -5.46 8.31
C VAL A 299 3.92 -4.55 8.76
N LEU A 300 2.79 -4.60 8.05
CA LEU A 300 1.57 -3.93 8.50
C LEU A 300 0.81 -4.86 9.46
N VAL A 301 0.66 -4.40 10.69
CA VAL A 301 -0.08 -5.11 11.73
C VAL A 301 -1.29 -4.28 12.13
N ASN A 302 -2.46 -4.86 12.00
CA ASN A 302 -3.70 -4.27 12.47
C ASN A 302 -3.81 -4.37 14.00
N ASP A 303 -4.26 -3.31 14.66
CA ASP A 303 -4.54 -3.32 16.09
C ASP A 303 -5.80 -4.17 16.38
N PRO A 304 -5.73 -5.19 17.25
CA PRO A 304 -6.86 -6.10 17.49
C PRO A 304 -8.11 -5.40 18.06
N LYS A 305 -7.94 -4.29 18.81
CA LYS A 305 -9.07 -3.52 19.35
C LYS A 305 -9.80 -2.77 18.22
N LEU A 306 -9.01 -2.14 17.34
CA LEU A 306 -9.57 -1.45 16.17
C LEU A 306 -10.19 -2.42 15.18
N VAL A 307 -9.62 -3.61 15.00
CA VAL A 307 -10.21 -4.69 14.20
C VAL A 307 -11.58 -5.07 14.76
N LYS A 308 -11.67 -5.35 16.07
CA LYS A 308 -12.94 -5.72 16.72
C LYS A 308 -14.00 -4.65 16.54
N HIS A 309 -13.66 -3.40 16.86
CA HIS A 309 -14.57 -2.25 16.69
C HIS A 309 -15.04 -2.11 15.23
N THR A 310 -14.12 -2.21 14.27
CA THR A 310 -14.44 -2.08 12.85
C THR A 310 -15.34 -3.21 12.36
N LEU A 311 -15.12 -4.46 12.82
CA LEU A 311 -15.97 -5.62 12.47
C LEU A 311 -17.38 -5.47 13.01
N GLU A 312 -17.55 -4.96 14.24
CA GLU A 312 -18.86 -4.70 14.86
C GLU A 312 -19.62 -3.63 14.05
N CYS A 313 -19.01 -2.46 13.81
CA CYS A 313 -19.60 -1.41 12.98
C CYS A 313 -19.94 -1.87 11.55
N ALA A 314 -19.05 -2.66 10.95
CA ALA A 314 -19.26 -3.19 9.60
C ALA A 314 -20.43 -4.19 9.56
N GLY A 315 -20.60 -5.02 10.59
CA GLY A 315 -21.74 -5.92 10.74
C GLY A 315 -23.07 -5.17 10.76
N ASP A 316 -23.10 -4.01 11.44
CA ASP A 316 -24.30 -3.16 11.52
C ASP A 316 -24.62 -2.45 10.18
N VAL A 317 -23.58 -2.02 9.44
CA VAL A 317 -23.75 -1.27 8.18
C VAL A 317 -24.01 -2.19 6.99
N LEU A 318 -23.31 -3.32 6.90
CA LEU A 318 -23.27 -4.19 5.72
C LEU A 318 -24.03 -5.51 5.93
N GLY A 319 -24.28 -5.90 7.18
CA GLY A 319 -24.70 -7.24 7.58
C GLY A 319 -23.50 -8.18 7.77
N THR A 320 -23.59 -9.03 8.79
CA THR A 320 -22.51 -9.92 9.22
C THR A 320 -22.02 -10.88 8.13
N ASP A 321 -22.90 -11.32 7.23
CA ASP A 321 -22.55 -12.21 6.11
C ASP A 321 -21.62 -11.57 5.07
N ASN A 322 -21.50 -10.25 5.08
CA ASN A 322 -20.68 -9.46 4.15
C ASN A 322 -19.35 -9.02 4.77
N VAL A 323 -19.07 -9.44 6.00
CA VAL A 323 -17.85 -9.10 6.75
C VAL A 323 -16.97 -10.33 6.87
N HIS A 324 -15.78 -10.27 6.27
CA HIS A 324 -14.87 -11.40 6.17
C HIS A 324 -13.58 -11.13 6.93
N THR A 325 -13.07 -12.14 7.64
CA THR A 325 -11.70 -12.16 8.14
C THR A 325 -10.81 -12.85 7.11
N GLY A 326 -9.74 -12.20 6.72
CA GLY A 326 -8.84 -12.65 5.66
C GLY A 326 -7.48 -13.12 6.16
N LEU A 327 -6.74 -13.76 5.26
CA LEU A 327 -5.32 -14.05 5.44
C LEU A 327 -4.47 -12.83 5.09
N PRO A 328 -3.26 -12.71 5.65
CA PRO A 328 -2.32 -11.65 5.28
C PRO A 328 -1.95 -11.72 3.80
N LYS A 329 -1.72 -10.54 3.21
CA LYS A 329 -1.24 -10.40 1.83
C LYS A 329 0.27 -10.27 1.77
N MET A 330 0.88 -10.81 0.71
CA MET A 330 2.32 -10.68 0.48
C MET A 330 2.69 -9.36 -0.24
N GLY A 331 1.71 -8.55 -0.65
CA GLY A 331 1.90 -7.16 -1.04
C GLY A 331 2.32 -6.32 0.16
N ALA A 332 3.15 -5.31 -0.07
CA ALA A 332 3.55 -4.35 0.96
C ALA A 332 2.64 -3.12 0.92
N GLU A 333 2.58 -2.40 2.04
CA GLU A 333 1.74 -1.22 2.21
C GLU A 333 2.41 -0.30 3.24
N ASP A 334 2.69 0.95 2.87
CA ASP A 334 3.43 1.88 3.73
C ASP A 334 2.57 2.52 4.83
N PHE A 335 1.25 2.34 4.82
CA PHE A 335 0.36 2.60 5.94
C PHE A 335 0.86 1.93 7.23
N ALA A 336 1.68 0.90 7.11
CA ALA A 336 2.38 0.25 8.22
C ALA A 336 3.15 1.24 9.11
N TYR A 337 3.72 2.32 8.58
CA TYR A 337 4.41 3.34 9.36
C TYR A 337 3.46 4.09 10.31
N PHE A 338 2.25 4.43 9.83
CA PHE A 338 1.23 5.04 10.70
C PHE A 338 0.73 4.06 11.76
N CYS A 339 0.52 2.77 11.37
CA CYS A 339 0.12 1.74 12.32
C CYS A 339 1.16 1.52 13.42
N GLN A 340 2.46 1.57 13.10
CA GLN A 340 3.54 1.47 14.09
C GLN A 340 3.55 2.65 15.06
N LYS A 341 3.16 3.84 14.60
CA LYS A 341 3.17 5.05 15.45
C LYS A 341 1.96 5.13 16.36
N TRP A 342 0.76 4.77 15.88
CA TRP A 342 -0.50 5.06 16.59
C TRP A 342 -1.39 3.83 16.85
N GLY A 343 -1.05 2.67 16.30
CA GLY A 343 -2.00 1.59 16.14
C GLY A 343 -2.99 1.90 15.01
N GLY A 344 -3.32 0.92 14.17
CA GLY A 344 -4.17 1.16 13.04
C GLY A 344 -4.90 -0.06 12.52
N VAL A 345 -5.83 0.16 11.59
CA VAL A 345 -6.53 -0.92 10.89
C VAL A 345 -6.67 -0.60 9.40
N LEU A 346 -6.25 -1.54 8.56
CA LEU A 346 -6.49 -1.52 7.12
C LEU A 346 -7.65 -2.44 6.78
N VAL A 347 -8.66 -1.87 6.11
CA VAL A 347 -9.89 -2.56 5.72
C VAL A 347 -9.93 -2.72 4.20
N GLY A 348 -10.03 -3.95 3.72
CA GLY A 348 -10.27 -4.22 2.31
C GLY A 348 -11.72 -4.00 1.93
N LEU A 349 -11.98 -3.09 0.98
CA LEU A 349 -13.29 -2.78 0.44
C LEU A 349 -13.52 -3.55 -0.86
N GLY A 350 -14.52 -4.42 -0.90
CA GLY A 350 -14.93 -5.10 -2.12
C GLY A 350 -15.32 -4.10 -3.21
N CYS A 351 -14.66 -4.20 -4.36
CA CYS A 351 -14.87 -3.27 -5.47
C CYS A 351 -15.19 -3.96 -6.82
N HIS A 352 -15.44 -5.25 -6.80
CA HIS A 352 -15.60 -6.13 -7.95
C HIS A 352 -17.09 -6.30 -8.35
N ASP A 353 -17.38 -6.29 -9.67
CA ASP A 353 -18.64 -6.76 -10.24
C ASP A 353 -18.36 -7.38 -11.63
N PRO A 354 -18.18 -8.71 -11.73
CA PRO A 354 -17.85 -9.38 -12.99
C PRO A 354 -18.96 -9.26 -14.05
N ARG A 355 -20.22 -9.03 -13.64
CA ARG A 355 -21.32 -8.82 -14.57
C ARG A 355 -21.20 -7.52 -15.36
N LYS A 356 -20.38 -6.57 -14.86
CA LYS A 356 -20.03 -5.31 -15.51
C LYS A 356 -18.65 -5.33 -16.17
N GLY A 357 -17.96 -6.49 -16.21
CA GLY A 357 -16.60 -6.61 -16.72
C GLY A 357 -15.51 -6.14 -15.73
N LEU A 358 -15.88 -5.81 -14.48
CA LEU A 358 -14.99 -5.35 -13.42
C LEU A 358 -14.43 -6.56 -12.66
N GLN A 359 -13.48 -7.27 -13.28
CA GLN A 359 -12.95 -8.55 -12.79
C GLN A 359 -11.41 -8.59 -12.74
N TYR A 360 -10.76 -7.49 -13.10
CA TYR A 360 -9.30 -7.43 -13.13
C TYR A 360 -8.74 -7.06 -11.74
N GLY A 361 -7.61 -7.69 -11.38
CA GLY A 361 -6.90 -7.41 -10.15
C GLY A 361 -6.19 -6.05 -10.16
N LEU A 362 -5.69 -5.66 -8.99
CA LEU A 362 -4.84 -4.48 -8.82
C LEU A 362 -3.62 -4.55 -9.76
N HIS A 363 -3.10 -3.40 -10.17
CA HIS A 363 -1.98 -3.22 -11.09
C HIS A 363 -2.22 -3.78 -12.51
N SER A 364 -3.48 -4.13 -12.85
CA SER A 364 -3.85 -4.50 -14.21
C SER A 364 -4.13 -3.25 -15.06
N PRO A 365 -3.72 -3.20 -16.35
CA PRO A 365 -4.07 -2.10 -17.25
C PRO A 365 -5.56 -2.03 -17.58
N TYR A 366 -6.33 -3.01 -17.14
CA TYR A 366 -7.79 -3.12 -17.29
C TYR A 366 -8.52 -2.94 -15.95
N PHE A 367 -7.81 -2.65 -14.86
CA PHE A 367 -8.42 -2.46 -13.54
C PHE A 367 -9.42 -1.29 -13.57
N ASP A 368 -10.56 -1.50 -12.92
CA ASP A 368 -11.55 -0.48 -12.59
C ASP A 368 -12.39 -0.96 -11.41
N ILE A 369 -13.12 -0.07 -10.80
CA ILE A 369 -13.95 -0.36 -9.62
C ILE A 369 -15.44 -0.19 -9.93
N GLU A 370 -16.28 -0.96 -9.27
CA GLU A 370 -17.72 -0.68 -9.19
C GLU A 370 -17.94 0.54 -8.30
N GLU A 371 -18.35 1.66 -8.90
CA GLU A 371 -18.41 2.97 -8.22
C GLU A 371 -19.33 2.99 -6.99
N LYS A 372 -20.23 2.02 -6.83
CA LYS A 372 -21.03 1.87 -5.60
C LYS A 372 -20.17 1.66 -4.34
N VAL A 373 -18.92 1.21 -4.49
CA VAL A 373 -17.98 1.10 -3.36
C VAL A 373 -17.71 2.46 -2.69
N LEU A 374 -17.85 3.56 -3.44
CA LEU A 374 -17.70 4.92 -2.92
C LEU A 374 -18.76 5.26 -1.87
N ASP A 375 -20.03 4.87 -2.12
CA ASP A 375 -21.13 4.99 -1.15
C ASP A 375 -20.89 4.08 0.05
N VAL A 376 -20.56 2.82 -0.21
CA VAL A 376 -20.32 1.81 0.84
C VAL A 376 -19.17 2.24 1.75
N GLY A 377 -18.03 2.63 1.19
CA GLY A 377 -16.85 3.07 1.95
C GLY A 377 -17.11 4.33 2.75
N THR A 378 -17.78 5.33 2.14
CA THR A 378 -18.14 6.58 2.84
C THR A 378 -19.00 6.31 4.07
N ARG A 379 -20.05 5.51 3.94
CA ARG A 379 -20.96 5.18 5.07
C ARG A 379 -20.28 4.31 6.11
N LEU A 380 -19.56 3.28 5.67
CA LEU A 380 -18.87 2.37 6.57
C LEU A 380 -17.86 3.13 7.45
N PHE A 381 -16.93 3.84 6.84
CA PHE A 381 -15.90 4.55 7.61
C PHE A 381 -16.48 5.75 8.37
N GLY A 382 -17.51 6.41 7.85
CA GLY A 382 -18.21 7.41 8.61
C GLY A 382 -18.75 6.85 9.93
N GLN A 383 -19.37 5.65 9.92
CA GLN A 383 -19.87 4.98 11.11
C GLN A 383 -18.74 4.44 12.00
N VAL A 384 -17.70 3.86 11.42
CA VAL A 384 -16.52 3.36 12.19
C VAL A 384 -15.87 4.49 12.97
N LEU A 385 -15.62 5.64 12.32
CA LEU A 385 -14.99 6.79 12.97
C LEU A 385 -15.90 7.41 14.05
N MET A 386 -17.19 7.57 13.76
CA MET A 386 -18.15 8.08 14.75
C MET A 386 -18.28 7.14 15.96
N GLY A 387 -18.45 5.84 15.71
CA GLY A 387 -18.57 4.85 16.79
C GLY A 387 -17.33 4.83 17.69
N TYR A 388 -16.13 4.91 17.13
CA TYR A 388 -14.91 5.01 17.93
C TYR A 388 -14.90 6.26 18.83
N MET A 389 -15.37 7.40 18.32
CA MET A 389 -15.43 8.66 19.06
C MET A 389 -16.49 8.67 20.16
N GLU A 390 -17.53 7.85 20.05
CA GLU A 390 -18.60 7.72 21.05
C GLU A 390 -18.26 6.72 22.16
N ASP A 391 -17.42 5.72 21.88
CA ASP A 391 -17.02 4.66 22.82
C ASP A 391 -15.85 5.09 23.75
N CYS A 392 -15.19 6.21 23.48
CA CYS A 392 -14.10 6.82 24.25
C CYS A 392 -14.61 7.97 25.10
#